data_3444970e42f8dea5908c0a9ae2880a41
#
_entry.id   3444970e42f8dea5908c0a9ae2880a41
#
_cell.length_a   1.000
_cell.length_b   1.000
_cell.length_c   1.000
_cell.angle_alpha   90.00
_cell.angle_beta   90.00
_cell.angle_gamma   90.00
#
_symmetry.space_group_name_H-M   'P 1'
#
loop_
_entity.id
_entity.type
_entity.pdbx_description
1 polymer ?
#
loop_
_entity_poly.entity_id
_entity_poly.type
_entity_poly.pdbx_seq_one_letter_code
_entity_poly.pdbx_strand_id
1 'polypeptide(L)'
;MADAATLAASTPAADVVTELATAYRRVQDVESEIESVGEANVEAAADAYRNATRLLDNYEDSATGTGDFKAYLQFQNEFIALAEGLPEDALAAEAVQRASDRMDKRRLNESDFDYAREQIAAAAEAVDLLERREDAHGEYRQARHDAKARQDELEGEADRLRRVRELGGVDLETSLDPLREPVEAYNAAVREAFDAFRRTESARELFDVVAAAADRPLVGADRPPRDLAEYIQSAPAGHEPLSTLREYADYSPSKLEHYVDDPGALRTHVSVHQTYLNRLSPEPFLIAWPPAEAGILRARLQELAPLVRRLDVATDSEPSDSDADSESIEYHRRQLARLARTDDYDRRRQVAVADSELSDEEFDMLAAGRVGEELTAVEDGIAAIDTALETYAVE
;
A
#
# COMPACT_ATOMS: atom_id res chain seq x y z
N MET A 1 -13.73 -7.64 -14.70
CA MET A 1 -14.71 -7.27 -13.66
C MET A 1 -13.88 -6.87 -12.44
N ALA A 2 -13.29 -5.70 -12.52
CA ALA A 2 -12.61 -5.06 -11.40
C ALA A 2 -13.50 -3.91 -10.95
N ASP A 3 -13.64 -3.84 -9.66
CA ASP A 3 -14.56 -3.06 -8.88
C ASP A 3 -14.77 -1.60 -9.33
N ALA A 4 -15.97 -1.36 -9.84
CA ALA A 4 -16.60 -0.03 -9.89
C ALA A 4 -17.14 0.40 -8.49
N ALA A 5 -16.56 -0.12 -7.42
CA ALA A 5 -17.10 0.01 -6.06
C ALA A 5 -16.18 0.78 -5.10
N THR A 6 -15.25 1.61 -5.59
CA THR A 6 -14.44 2.45 -4.69
C THR A 6 -14.22 3.85 -5.26
N LEU A 7 -15.24 4.43 -5.83
CA LEU A 7 -15.50 5.85 -5.66
C LEU A 7 -16.39 5.98 -4.42
N ALA A 8 -15.89 5.55 -3.28
CA ALA A 8 -16.34 6.08 -2.01
C ALA A 8 -16.08 7.59 -2.12
N ALA A 9 -17.15 8.37 -2.17
CA ALA A 9 -17.10 9.81 -2.19
C ALA A 9 -16.13 10.23 -1.09
N SER A 10 -14.91 10.64 -1.47
CA SER A 10 -13.90 11.10 -0.51
C SER A 10 -14.54 12.27 0.23
N THR A 11 -14.52 12.21 1.56
CA THR A 11 -15.10 13.25 2.42
C THR A 11 -14.53 14.61 1.98
N PRO A 12 -15.35 15.61 1.68
CA PRO A 12 -14.85 16.93 1.26
C PRO A 12 -13.88 17.50 2.29
N ALA A 13 -12.85 18.20 1.87
CA ALA A 13 -11.89 18.84 2.77
C ALA A 13 -12.58 19.72 3.83
N ALA A 14 -13.66 20.41 3.44
CA ALA A 14 -14.46 21.26 4.32
C ALA A 14 -15.13 20.50 5.47
N ASP A 15 -15.57 19.26 5.23
CA ASP A 15 -16.20 18.45 6.25
C ASP A 15 -15.18 18.00 7.30
N VAL A 16 -14.02 17.54 6.86
CA VAL A 16 -12.92 17.12 7.73
C VAL A 16 -12.41 18.28 8.59
N VAL A 17 -12.27 19.47 8.02
CA VAL A 17 -11.92 20.70 8.75
C VAL A 17 -12.99 21.04 9.81
N THR A 18 -14.27 20.88 9.46
CA THR A 18 -15.39 21.13 10.38
C THR A 18 -15.42 20.11 11.53
N GLU A 19 -15.17 18.84 11.25
CA GLU A 19 -15.08 17.79 12.26
C GLU A 19 -13.92 18.04 13.23
N LEU A 20 -12.73 18.36 12.72
CA LEU A 20 -11.57 18.70 13.54
C LEU A 20 -11.84 19.93 14.44
N ALA A 21 -12.42 20.99 13.87
CA ALA A 21 -12.78 22.20 14.63
C ALA A 21 -13.84 21.91 15.71
N THR A 22 -14.74 20.97 15.46
CA THR A 22 -15.78 20.58 16.41
C THR A 22 -15.19 19.72 17.54
N ALA A 23 -14.37 18.76 17.22
CA ALA A 23 -13.67 17.93 18.20
C ALA A 23 -12.72 18.78 19.09
N TYR A 24 -11.99 19.71 18.49
CA TYR A 24 -11.16 20.65 19.25
C TYR A 24 -11.97 21.48 20.25
N ARG A 25 -13.13 22.05 19.83
CA ARG A 25 -13.99 22.80 20.75
C ARG A 25 -14.49 21.95 21.91
N ARG A 26 -14.87 20.68 21.67
CA ARG A 26 -15.28 19.78 22.75
C ARG A 26 -14.17 19.54 23.79
N VAL A 27 -12.91 19.41 23.33
CA VAL A 27 -11.78 19.34 24.24
C VAL A 27 -11.66 20.60 25.05
N GLN A 28 -11.70 21.80 24.41
CA GLN A 28 -11.59 23.07 25.11
C GLN A 28 -12.73 23.28 26.13
N ASP A 29 -13.97 22.92 25.78
CA ASP A 29 -15.13 23.07 26.66
C ASP A 29 -14.96 22.21 27.92
N VAL A 30 -14.58 20.93 27.77
CA VAL A 30 -14.40 20.00 28.90
C VAL A 30 -13.18 20.37 29.77
N GLU A 31 -12.07 20.77 29.15
CA GLU A 31 -10.88 21.22 29.92
C GLU A 31 -11.18 22.51 30.70
N SER A 32 -11.91 23.46 30.13
CA SER A 32 -12.36 24.68 30.82
C SER A 32 -13.31 24.33 31.99
N GLU A 33 -14.19 23.35 31.86
CA GLU A 33 -15.06 22.92 32.95
C GLU A 33 -14.25 22.28 34.09
N ILE A 34 -13.27 21.42 33.77
CA ILE A 34 -12.36 20.81 34.74
C ILE A 34 -11.51 21.89 35.43
N GLU A 35 -10.94 22.83 34.67
CA GLU A 35 -10.13 23.94 35.21
C GLU A 35 -10.93 24.82 36.19
N SER A 36 -12.22 25.05 35.90
CA SER A 36 -13.10 25.85 36.77
C SER A 36 -13.34 25.23 38.15
N VAL A 37 -13.29 23.89 38.25
CA VAL A 37 -13.42 23.12 39.51
C VAL A 37 -12.06 22.85 40.15
N GLY A 38 -11.01 22.82 39.33
CA GLY A 38 -9.66 22.38 39.67
C GLY A 38 -9.48 20.86 39.41
N GLU A 39 -8.52 20.53 38.57
CA GLU A 39 -8.30 19.13 38.12
C GLU A 39 -8.11 18.17 39.31
N ALA A 40 -7.28 18.54 40.28
CA ALA A 40 -7.05 17.71 41.47
C ALA A 40 -8.34 17.48 42.29
N ASN A 41 -9.27 18.47 42.34
CA ASN A 41 -10.52 18.33 43.02
C ASN A 41 -11.52 17.42 42.32
N VAL A 42 -11.53 17.45 40.96
CA VAL A 42 -12.32 16.52 40.12
C VAL A 42 -11.79 15.09 40.27
N GLU A 43 -10.48 14.88 40.18
CA GLU A 43 -9.86 13.56 40.34
C GLU A 43 -10.11 12.99 41.72
N ALA A 44 -9.94 13.78 42.80
CA ALA A 44 -10.22 13.35 44.16
C ALA A 44 -11.67 12.95 44.38
N ALA A 45 -12.62 13.72 43.83
CA ALA A 45 -14.06 13.43 43.91
C ALA A 45 -14.42 12.14 43.15
N ALA A 46 -13.88 11.94 41.94
CA ALA A 46 -14.10 10.74 41.12
C ALA A 46 -13.55 9.49 41.83
N ASP A 47 -12.37 9.56 42.40
CA ASP A 47 -11.76 8.47 43.16
C ASP A 47 -12.52 8.18 44.44
N ALA A 48 -13.01 9.21 45.16
CA ALA A 48 -13.87 9.06 46.30
C ALA A 48 -15.18 8.34 45.96
N TYR A 49 -15.82 8.74 44.84
CA TYR A 49 -17.05 8.08 44.35
C TYR A 49 -16.81 6.60 44.04
N ARG A 50 -15.79 6.29 43.24
CA ARG A 50 -15.44 4.90 42.85
C ARG A 50 -15.13 4.03 44.06
N ASN A 51 -14.36 4.57 45.00
CA ASN A 51 -13.99 3.85 46.23
C ASN A 51 -15.18 3.69 47.17
N ALA A 52 -16.02 4.75 47.38
CA ALA A 52 -17.20 4.65 48.21
C ALA A 52 -18.21 3.62 47.65
N THR A 53 -18.49 3.65 46.36
CA THR A 53 -19.38 2.68 45.67
C THR A 53 -18.88 1.25 45.93
N ARG A 54 -17.57 1.02 45.70
CA ARG A 54 -16.94 -0.31 45.92
C ARG A 54 -17.05 -0.75 47.37
N LEU A 55 -16.86 0.15 48.35
CA LEU A 55 -17.02 -0.16 49.76
C LEU A 55 -18.46 -0.50 50.11
N LEU A 56 -19.42 0.30 49.65
CA LEU A 56 -20.83 0.03 49.88
C LEU A 56 -21.27 -1.33 49.30
N ASP A 57 -20.88 -1.64 48.08
CA ASP A 57 -21.24 -2.91 47.43
C ASP A 57 -20.59 -4.14 48.10
N ASN A 58 -19.33 -4.01 48.54
CA ASN A 58 -18.61 -5.13 49.14
C ASN A 58 -19.03 -5.43 50.60
N TYR A 59 -19.51 -4.42 51.33
CA TYR A 59 -19.74 -4.58 52.78
C TYR A 59 -21.22 -4.57 53.21
N GLU A 60 -22.19 -4.21 52.34
CA GLU A 60 -23.59 -4.10 52.69
C GLU A 60 -24.13 -5.35 53.39
N ASP A 61 -23.95 -6.53 52.77
CA ASP A 61 -24.40 -7.80 53.32
C ASP A 61 -23.69 -8.19 54.61
N SER A 62 -22.37 -7.88 54.73
CA SER A 62 -21.51 -8.32 55.84
C SER A 62 -21.54 -7.37 57.02
N ALA A 63 -21.80 -6.07 56.80
CA ALA A 63 -21.80 -5.03 57.84
C ALA A 63 -23.23 -4.72 58.37
N THR A 64 -24.30 -5.32 57.82
CA THR A 64 -25.67 -5.11 58.28
C THR A 64 -26.23 -6.32 59.05
N GLY A 65 -27.29 -6.11 59.80
CA GLY A 65 -28.08 -7.16 60.50
C GLY A 65 -27.28 -7.88 61.59
N THR A 66 -27.13 -9.23 61.45
CA THR A 66 -26.32 -10.09 62.32
C THR A 66 -24.93 -10.34 61.76
N GLY A 67 -24.42 -9.45 60.89
CA GLY A 67 -23.18 -9.57 60.18
C GLY A 67 -21.93 -9.63 61.05
N ASP A 68 -20.77 -9.76 60.40
CA ASP A 68 -19.44 -9.83 61.04
C ASP A 68 -19.04 -8.47 61.61
N PHE A 69 -18.84 -8.40 62.92
CA PHE A 69 -18.40 -7.19 63.61
C PHE A 69 -17.04 -6.68 63.11
N LYS A 70 -16.17 -7.57 62.65
CA LYS A 70 -14.90 -7.18 62.06
C LYS A 70 -15.10 -6.49 60.69
N ALA A 71 -15.98 -7.05 59.85
CA ALA A 71 -16.32 -6.45 58.54
C ALA A 71 -16.96 -5.06 58.75
N TYR A 72 -17.87 -4.92 59.72
CA TYR A 72 -18.43 -3.64 60.07
C TYR A 72 -17.37 -2.59 60.49
N LEU A 73 -16.45 -2.93 61.37
CA LEU A 73 -15.38 -2.00 61.80
C LEU A 73 -14.43 -1.65 60.66
N GLN A 74 -14.13 -2.61 59.83
CA GLN A 74 -13.26 -2.39 58.65
C GLN A 74 -13.92 -1.43 57.68
N PHE A 75 -15.18 -1.69 57.32
CA PHE A 75 -15.97 -0.83 56.43
C PHE A 75 -16.02 0.62 57.00
N GLN A 76 -16.40 0.76 58.27
CA GLN A 76 -16.54 2.10 58.89
C GLN A 76 -15.25 2.87 58.87
N ASN A 77 -14.13 2.25 59.23
CA ASN A 77 -12.82 2.88 59.22
C ASN A 77 -12.41 3.29 57.76
N GLU A 78 -12.61 2.43 56.77
CA GLU A 78 -12.26 2.72 55.39
C GLU A 78 -13.13 3.81 54.81
N PHE A 79 -14.45 3.84 55.15
CA PHE A 79 -15.38 4.84 54.64
C PHE A 79 -15.14 6.22 55.27
N ILE A 80 -14.85 6.27 56.58
CA ILE A 80 -14.51 7.52 57.28
C ILE A 80 -13.18 8.08 56.75
N ALA A 81 -12.15 7.23 56.62
CA ALA A 81 -10.85 7.63 56.09
C ALA A 81 -10.94 8.19 54.66
N LEU A 82 -11.86 7.63 53.83
CA LEU A 82 -12.11 8.12 52.48
C LEU A 82 -12.71 9.54 52.51
N ALA A 83 -13.69 9.80 53.38
CA ALA A 83 -14.31 11.11 53.51
C ALA A 83 -13.35 12.15 54.09
N GLU A 84 -12.54 11.80 55.12
CA GLU A 84 -11.52 12.66 55.71
C GLU A 84 -10.37 12.99 54.75
N GLY A 85 -10.09 12.07 53.81
CA GLY A 85 -9.07 12.27 52.75
C GLY A 85 -9.50 13.17 51.60
N LEU A 86 -10.80 13.46 51.46
CA LEU A 86 -11.30 14.29 50.40
C LEU A 86 -11.08 15.77 50.68
N PRO A 87 -10.49 16.59 49.78
CA PRO A 87 -10.39 18.03 49.93
C PRO A 87 -11.74 18.71 50.18
N GLU A 88 -11.80 19.74 51.01
CA GLU A 88 -13.06 20.43 51.35
C GLU A 88 -13.71 21.11 50.12
N ASP A 89 -12.88 21.51 49.16
CA ASP A 89 -13.28 22.15 47.89
C ASP A 89 -13.44 21.15 46.73
N ALA A 90 -13.29 19.85 46.97
CA ALA A 90 -13.58 18.81 45.98
C ALA A 90 -15.07 18.77 45.63
N LEU A 91 -15.39 18.38 44.40
CA LEU A 91 -16.77 18.26 43.93
C LEU A 91 -17.56 17.32 44.85
N ALA A 92 -18.71 17.76 45.34
CA ALA A 92 -19.59 17.01 46.24
C ALA A 92 -18.95 16.59 47.60
N ALA A 93 -17.87 17.22 48.07
CA ALA A 93 -17.21 16.93 49.36
C ALA A 93 -18.20 16.90 50.53
N GLU A 94 -19.10 17.88 50.63
CA GLU A 94 -20.13 17.94 51.69
C GLU A 94 -21.08 16.73 51.62
N ALA A 95 -21.39 16.22 50.41
CA ALA A 95 -22.31 15.09 50.25
C ALA A 95 -21.63 13.79 50.67
N VAL A 96 -20.34 13.60 50.36
CA VAL A 96 -19.53 12.48 50.81
C VAL A 96 -19.39 12.53 52.35
N GLN A 97 -19.17 13.71 52.91
CA GLN A 97 -19.09 13.86 54.38
C GLN A 97 -20.44 13.50 55.06
N ARG A 98 -21.60 13.92 54.51
CA ARG A 98 -22.92 13.52 55.04
C ARG A 98 -23.15 11.98 54.95
N ALA A 99 -22.65 11.37 53.91
CA ALA A 99 -22.66 9.90 53.79
C ALA A 99 -21.79 9.24 54.89
N SER A 100 -20.59 9.80 55.13
CA SER A 100 -19.71 9.31 56.21
C SER A 100 -20.31 9.49 57.61
N ASP A 101 -20.88 10.64 57.89
CA ASP A 101 -21.57 10.90 59.18
C ASP A 101 -22.72 9.92 59.40
N ARG A 102 -23.40 9.53 58.37
CA ARG A 102 -24.47 8.50 58.44
C ARG A 102 -23.93 7.11 58.74
N MET A 103 -22.75 6.78 58.24
CA MET A 103 -22.09 5.52 58.49
C MET A 103 -21.41 5.43 59.86
N ASP A 104 -21.22 6.54 60.55
CA ASP A 104 -20.66 6.54 61.93
C ASP A 104 -21.76 6.23 62.95
N LYS A 105 -22.29 5.01 62.98
CA LYS A 105 -23.30 4.49 63.91
C LYS A 105 -22.87 3.14 64.47
N ARG A 106 -23.37 2.82 65.66
CA ARG A 106 -23.08 1.52 66.29
C ARG A 106 -23.69 0.31 65.58
N ARG A 107 -24.71 0.49 64.75
CA ARG A 107 -25.37 -0.53 63.94
C ARG A 107 -25.83 0.09 62.65
N LEU A 108 -25.46 -0.53 61.53
CA LEU A 108 -25.88 -0.18 60.21
C LEU A 108 -27.00 -1.10 59.73
N ASN A 109 -27.85 -0.57 58.88
CA ASN A 109 -28.95 -1.30 58.20
C ASN A 109 -28.97 -0.89 56.70
N GLU A 110 -29.68 -1.63 55.87
CA GLU A 110 -29.81 -1.39 54.42
C GLU A 110 -30.16 0.07 54.07
N SER A 111 -31.08 0.70 54.86
CA SER A 111 -31.44 2.11 54.59
C SER A 111 -30.32 3.11 54.85
N ASP A 112 -29.30 2.77 55.64
CA ASP A 112 -28.12 3.59 55.83
C ASP A 112 -27.19 3.51 54.59
N PHE A 113 -27.10 2.33 54.00
CA PHE A 113 -26.36 2.12 52.73
C PHE A 113 -27.07 2.82 51.56
N ASP A 114 -28.41 2.70 51.48
CA ASP A 114 -29.20 3.43 50.46
C ASP A 114 -28.99 4.95 50.58
N TYR A 115 -29.07 5.49 51.81
CA TYR A 115 -28.80 6.90 52.05
C TYR A 115 -27.39 7.32 51.60
N ALA A 116 -26.37 6.52 51.93
CA ALA A 116 -25.01 6.83 51.52
C ALA A 116 -24.86 6.82 49.98
N ARG A 117 -25.44 5.83 49.30
CA ARG A 117 -25.47 5.81 47.81
C ARG A 117 -26.12 7.06 47.23
N GLU A 118 -27.25 7.49 47.83
CA GLU A 118 -27.93 8.71 47.39
C GLU A 118 -27.05 9.94 47.57
N GLN A 119 -26.32 10.05 48.70
CA GLN A 119 -25.45 11.20 48.92
C GLN A 119 -24.21 11.16 47.99
N ILE A 120 -23.49 10.03 47.85
CA ILE A 120 -22.33 9.95 47.01
C ILE A 120 -22.62 10.09 45.51
N ALA A 121 -23.90 9.87 45.10
CA ALA A 121 -24.31 10.07 43.71
C ALA A 121 -24.02 11.50 43.19
N ALA A 122 -23.95 12.50 44.08
CA ALA A 122 -23.50 13.84 43.69
C ALA A 122 -22.04 13.89 43.21
N ALA A 123 -21.18 12.97 43.66
CA ALA A 123 -19.80 12.89 43.20
C ALA A 123 -19.65 12.11 41.88
N ALA A 124 -20.71 11.46 41.37
CA ALA A 124 -20.69 10.81 40.07
C ALA A 124 -20.39 11.78 38.91
N GLU A 125 -20.81 13.06 39.07
CA GLU A 125 -20.53 14.13 38.10
C GLU A 125 -19.02 14.30 37.82
N ALA A 126 -18.17 14.07 38.80
CA ALA A 126 -16.71 14.11 38.62
C ALA A 126 -16.22 12.95 37.74
N VAL A 127 -16.83 11.76 37.88
CA VAL A 127 -16.51 10.62 37.00
C VAL A 127 -16.96 10.91 35.58
N ASP A 128 -18.20 11.36 35.40
CA ASP A 128 -18.75 11.71 34.09
C ASP A 128 -17.92 12.79 33.40
N LEU A 129 -17.39 13.75 34.15
CA LEU A 129 -16.55 14.82 33.63
C LEU A 129 -15.17 14.29 33.11
N LEU A 130 -14.56 13.35 33.85
CA LEU A 130 -13.32 12.70 33.41
C LEU A 130 -13.56 11.79 32.21
N GLU A 131 -14.67 11.08 32.14
CA GLU A 131 -15.06 10.24 31.00
C GLU A 131 -15.31 11.10 29.77
N ARG A 132 -16.03 12.25 29.91
CA ARG A 132 -16.22 13.20 28.81
C ARG A 132 -14.89 13.78 28.30
N ARG A 133 -13.92 14.00 29.18
CA ARG A 133 -12.56 14.42 28.80
C ARG A 133 -11.88 13.38 27.94
N GLU A 134 -11.89 12.11 28.39
CA GLU A 134 -11.27 11.03 27.66
C GLU A 134 -11.90 10.82 26.27
N ASP A 135 -13.23 10.86 26.20
CA ASP A 135 -13.99 10.75 24.95
C ASP A 135 -13.68 11.92 24.00
N ALA A 136 -13.67 13.16 24.51
CA ALA A 136 -13.36 14.34 23.69
C ALA A 136 -11.94 14.29 23.11
N HIS A 137 -10.96 13.87 23.92
CA HIS A 137 -9.59 13.66 23.42
C HIS A 137 -9.49 12.50 22.42
N GLY A 138 -10.30 11.45 22.61
CA GLY A 138 -10.43 10.33 21.66
C GLY A 138 -10.96 10.80 20.30
N GLU A 139 -12.09 11.52 20.31
CA GLU A 139 -12.69 12.10 19.11
C GLU A 139 -11.73 13.09 18.40
N TYR A 140 -11.03 13.93 19.16
CA TYR A 140 -10.03 14.86 18.60
C TYR A 140 -8.87 14.12 17.92
N ARG A 141 -8.32 13.08 18.55
CA ARG A 141 -7.24 12.29 17.93
C ARG A 141 -7.71 11.62 16.64
N GLN A 142 -8.95 11.11 16.62
CA GLN A 142 -9.54 10.54 15.43
C GLN A 142 -9.72 11.58 14.32
N ALA A 143 -10.36 12.70 14.61
CA ALA A 143 -10.58 13.78 13.64
C ALA A 143 -9.26 14.32 13.06
N ARG A 144 -8.22 14.43 13.90
CA ARG A 144 -6.88 14.83 13.45
C ARG A 144 -6.22 13.79 12.55
N HIS A 145 -6.42 12.51 12.84
CA HIS A 145 -5.95 11.41 11.99
C HIS A 145 -6.63 11.45 10.61
N ASP A 146 -7.95 11.60 10.60
CA ASP A 146 -8.76 11.64 9.37
C ASP A 146 -8.41 12.88 8.53
N ALA A 147 -8.14 14.03 9.17
CA ALA A 147 -7.66 15.22 8.49
C ALA A 147 -6.32 15.00 7.78
N LYS A 148 -5.35 14.33 8.44
CA LYS A 148 -4.07 14.00 7.83
C LYS A 148 -4.21 12.99 6.69
N ALA A 149 -5.01 11.96 6.89
CA ALA A 149 -5.25 10.96 5.85
C ALA A 149 -5.87 11.61 4.59
N ARG A 150 -6.82 12.52 4.79
CA ARG A 150 -7.41 13.28 3.66
C ARG A 150 -6.42 14.21 2.99
N GLN A 151 -5.53 14.84 3.74
CA GLN A 151 -4.44 15.67 3.19
C GLN A 151 -3.55 14.83 2.26
N ASP A 152 -3.09 13.66 2.72
CA ASP A 152 -2.23 12.75 1.94
C ASP A 152 -2.93 12.29 0.64
N GLU A 153 -4.24 12.00 0.69
CA GLU A 153 -5.03 11.66 -0.49
C GLU A 153 -5.08 12.82 -1.51
N LEU A 154 -5.34 14.04 -1.03
CA LEU A 154 -5.39 15.23 -1.88
C LEU A 154 -4.02 15.58 -2.48
N GLU A 155 -2.93 15.36 -1.75
CA GLU A 155 -1.57 15.53 -2.27
C GLU A 155 -1.30 14.56 -3.43
N GLY A 156 -1.70 13.29 -3.27
CA GLY A 156 -1.63 12.30 -4.35
C GLY A 156 -2.47 12.70 -5.59
N GLU A 157 -3.67 13.24 -5.36
CA GLU A 157 -4.54 13.74 -6.43
C GLU A 157 -3.95 14.98 -7.13
N ALA A 158 -3.38 15.91 -6.38
CA ALA A 158 -2.69 17.08 -6.93
C ALA A 158 -1.49 16.67 -7.81
N ASP A 159 -0.69 15.70 -7.36
CA ASP A 159 0.44 15.18 -8.15
C ASP A 159 -0.04 14.50 -9.43
N ARG A 160 -1.15 13.73 -9.36
CA ARG A 160 -1.77 13.14 -10.55
C ARG A 160 -2.25 14.21 -11.53
N LEU A 161 -2.97 15.24 -11.06
CA LEU A 161 -3.45 16.33 -11.90
C LEU A 161 -2.31 17.17 -12.51
N ARG A 162 -1.21 17.38 -11.76
CA ARG A 162 0.00 18.01 -12.32
C ARG A 162 0.59 17.18 -13.44
N ARG A 163 0.63 15.85 -13.29
CA ARG A 163 1.09 14.93 -14.32
C ARG A 163 0.17 14.96 -15.56
N VAL A 164 -1.15 14.92 -15.36
CA VAL A 164 -2.14 15.06 -16.44
C VAL A 164 -1.95 16.38 -17.20
N ARG A 165 -1.74 17.48 -16.48
CA ARG A 165 -1.47 18.81 -17.10
C ARG A 165 -0.17 18.81 -17.91
N GLU A 166 0.88 18.17 -17.41
CA GLU A 166 2.17 18.03 -18.13
C GLU A 166 1.97 17.23 -19.42
N LEU A 167 1.29 16.08 -19.35
CA LEU A 167 1.00 15.22 -20.50
C LEU A 167 0.08 15.90 -21.52
N GLY A 168 -0.86 16.70 -21.08
CA GLY A 168 -1.75 17.49 -21.95
C GLY A 168 -1.05 18.63 -22.72
N GLY A 169 0.22 18.91 -22.43
CA GLY A 169 1.03 19.90 -23.16
C GLY A 169 1.47 19.46 -24.57
N VAL A 170 1.22 18.18 -24.95
CA VAL A 170 1.55 17.64 -26.27
C VAL A 170 0.30 17.61 -27.17
N ASP A 171 0.51 17.58 -28.49
CA ASP A 171 -0.56 17.46 -29.50
C ASP A 171 -1.04 16.00 -29.54
N LEU A 172 -2.06 15.70 -28.74
CA LEU A 172 -2.65 14.36 -28.60
C LEU A 172 -3.33 13.84 -29.89
N GLU A 173 -3.58 14.68 -30.87
CA GLU A 173 -4.13 14.26 -32.18
C GLU A 173 -3.05 13.74 -33.15
N THR A 174 -1.78 13.82 -32.77
CA THR A 174 -0.69 13.30 -33.60
C THR A 174 -0.80 11.78 -33.74
N SER A 175 -0.86 11.24 -34.98
CA SER A 175 -0.90 9.81 -35.25
C SER A 175 0.32 9.10 -34.68
N LEU A 176 0.08 8.01 -33.92
CA LEU A 176 1.08 7.12 -33.33
C LEU A 176 1.48 5.96 -34.26
N ASP A 177 0.76 5.71 -35.36
CA ASP A 177 1.03 4.58 -36.27
C ASP A 177 2.49 4.53 -36.74
N PRO A 178 3.10 5.69 -37.16
CA PRO A 178 4.50 5.67 -37.60
C PRO A 178 5.51 5.25 -36.52
N LEU A 179 5.11 5.27 -35.25
CA LEU A 179 5.92 4.79 -34.13
C LEU A 179 5.50 3.36 -33.69
N ARG A 180 4.21 3.11 -33.63
CA ARG A 180 3.60 1.84 -33.15
C ARG A 180 3.89 0.69 -34.11
N GLU A 181 3.60 0.86 -35.38
CA GLU A 181 3.78 -0.20 -36.40
C GLU A 181 5.22 -0.76 -36.45
N PRO A 182 6.30 0.05 -36.47
CA PRO A 182 7.65 -0.49 -36.46
C PRO A 182 8.02 -1.22 -35.16
N VAL A 183 7.50 -0.79 -34.00
CA VAL A 183 7.71 -1.47 -32.71
C VAL A 183 7.00 -2.81 -32.70
N GLU A 184 5.75 -2.85 -33.12
CA GLU A 184 4.96 -4.08 -33.20
C GLU A 184 5.55 -5.10 -34.19
N ALA A 185 5.96 -4.64 -35.38
CA ALA A 185 6.60 -5.48 -36.39
C ALA A 185 7.93 -6.08 -35.87
N TYR A 186 8.76 -5.27 -35.23
CA TYR A 186 9.98 -5.77 -34.59
C TYR A 186 9.68 -6.81 -33.52
N ASN A 187 8.75 -6.50 -32.62
CA ASN A 187 8.37 -7.39 -31.53
C ASN A 187 7.75 -8.70 -32.01
N ALA A 188 6.95 -8.65 -33.08
CA ALA A 188 6.37 -9.84 -33.70
C ALA A 188 7.46 -10.75 -34.30
N ALA A 189 8.37 -10.18 -35.07
CA ALA A 189 9.50 -10.92 -35.67
C ALA A 189 10.40 -11.55 -34.59
N VAL A 190 10.70 -10.82 -33.50
CA VAL A 190 11.48 -11.36 -32.37
C VAL A 190 10.77 -12.53 -31.68
N ARG A 191 9.45 -12.43 -31.44
CA ARG A 191 8.68 -13.53 -30.82
C ARG A 191 8.70 -14.79 -31.69
N GLU A 192 8.44 -14.62 -32.97
CA GLU A 192 8.44 -15.72 -33.93
C GLU A 192 9.80 -16.42 -33.99
N ALA A 193 10.88 -15.64 -34.18
CA ALA A 193 12.23 -16.18 -34.26
C ALA A 193 12.67 -16.83 -32.94
N PHE A 194 12.36 -16.25 -31.78
CA PHE A 194 12.70 -16.83 -30.49
C PHE A 194 11.96 -18.18 -30.27
N ASP A 195 10.71 -18.25 -30.65
CA ASP A 195 9.92 -19.50 -30.56
C ASP A 195 10.42 -20.57 -31.54
N ALA A 196 10.85 -20.19 -32.73
CA ALA A 196 11.51 -21.09 -33.67
C ALA A 196 12.85 -21.56 -33.09
N PHE A 197 13.72 -20.63 -32.66
CA PHE A 197 15.03 -20.93 -32.09
C PHE A 197 14.93 -21.92 -30.92
N ARG A 198 14.01 -21.69 -30.01
CA ARG A 198 13.78 -22.57 -28.86
C ARG A 198 13.33 -24.00 -29.23
N ARG A 199 12.71 -24.19 -30.40
CA ARG A 199 12.23 -25.51 -30.88
C ARG A 199 13.24 -26.23 -31.73
N THR A 200 14.07 -25.51 -32.49
CA THR A 200 14.95 -26.09 -33.49
C THR A 200 16.40 -26.13 -33.07
N GLU A 201 16.85 -25.07 -32.38
CA GLU A 201 18.25 -24.99 -31.99
C GLU A 201 18.55 -25.74 -30.68
N SER A 202 19.82 -26.10 -30.50
CA SER A 202 20.27 -26.75 -29.28
C SER A 202 20.06 -25.91 -28.04
N ALA A 203 19.80 -26.54 -26.90
CA ALA A 203 19.73 -25.82 -25.60
C ALA A 203 21.03 -25.06 -25.32
N ARG A 204 22.19 -25.56 -25.78
CA ARG A 204 23.49 -24.91 -25.65
C ARG A 204 23.50 -23.55 -26.35
N GLU A 205 23.06 -23.50 -27.62
CA GLU A 205 22.97 -22.24 -28.37
C GLU A 205 21.98 -21.24 -27.72
N LEU A 206 20.84 -21.74 -27.24
CA LEU A 206 19.87 -20.91 -26.54
C LEU A 206 20.47 -20.30 -25.25
N PHE A 207 21.15 -21.12 -24.45
CA PHE A 207 21.79 -20.65 -23.21
C PHE A 207 22.93 -19.67 -23.48
N ASP A 208 23.67 -19.83 -24.57
CA ASP A 208 24.70 -18.88 -25.01
C ASP A 208 24.08 -17.53 -25.41
N VAL A 209 22.91 -17.53 -26.06
CA VAL A 209 22.19 -16.28 -26.38
C VAL A 209 21.67 -15.61 -25.12
N VAL A 210 21.07 -16.37 -24.20
CA VAL A 210 20.53 -15.83 -22.93
C VAL A 210 21.66 -15.31 -22.02
N ALA A 211 22.77 -16.03 -21.91
CA ALA A 211 23.94 -15.58 -21.15
C ALA A 211 24.54 -14.29 -21.73
N ALA A 212 24.68 -14.23 -23.07
CA ALA A 212 25.16 -13.03 -23.76
C ALA A 212 24.18 -11.84 -23.59
N ALA A 213 22.87 -12.10 -23.50
CA ALA A 213 21.85 -11.09 -23.21
C ALA A 213 21.96 -10.58 -21.76
N ALA A 214 22.20 -11.48 -20.80
CA ALA A 214 22.40 -11.14 -19.39
C ALA A 214 23.66 -10.27 -19.13
N ASP A 215 24.64 -10.33 -20.00
CA ASP A 215 25.84 -9.50 -19.96
C ASP A 215 25.62 -8.07 -20.51
N ARG A 216 24.43 -7.76 -21.03
CA ARG A 216 24.10 -6.49 -21.64
C ARG A 216 23.20 -5.66 -20.73
N PRO A 217 23.68 -4.49 -20.23
CA PRO A 217 22.97 -3.71 -19.25
C PRO A 217 21.56 -3.23 -19.67
N LEU A 218 21.39 -2.94 -20.99
CA LEU A 218 20.10 -2.44 -21.51
C LEU A 218 19.14 -3.54 -21.97
N VAL A 219 19.58 -4.82 -22.00
CA VAL A 219 18.73 -5.96 -22.37
C VAL A 219 18.01 -6.53 -21.17
N GLY A 220 18.72 -6.70 -20.02
CA GLY A 220 18.09 -7.04 -18.74
C GLY A 220 17.60 -8.50 -18.66
N ALA A 221 18.24 -9.44 -19.35
CA ALA A 221 17.91 -10.86 -19.26
C ALA A 221 18.41 -11.48 -17.94
N ASP A 222 17.63 -12.41 -17.39
CA ASP A 222 18.06 -13.18 -16.23
C ASP A 222 19.15 -14.17 -16.60
N ARG A 223 20.27 -14.14 -15.86
CA ARG A 223 21.37 -15.08 -16.08
C ARG A 223 20.94 -16.51 -15.73
N PRO A 224 21.26 -17.49 -16.58
CA PRO A 224 20.99 -18.89 -16.27
C PRO A 224 21.62 -19.33 -14.94
N PRO A 225 20.95 -20.21 -14.16
CA PRO A 225 21.55 -20.86 -13.00
C PRO A 225 22.85 -21.55 -13.39
N ARG A 226 23.89 -21.35 -12.59
CA ARG A 226 25.26 -21.73 -12.94
C ARG A 226 25.40 -23.24 -13.18
N ASP A 227 24.85 -24.04 -12.30
CA ASP A 227 24.91 -25.50 -12.38
C ASP A 227 24.14 -26.06 -13.59
N LEU A 228 22.98 -25.45 -13.92
CA LEU A 228 22.24 -25.75 -15.15
C LEU A 228 23.03 -25.36 -16.40
N ALA A 229 23.61 -24.16 -16.44
CA ALA A 229 24.41 -23.68 -17.56
C ALA A 229 25.65 -24.58 -17.79
N GLU A 230 26.39 -24.93 -16.74
CA GLU A 230 27.55 -25.82 -16.80
C GLU A 230 27.15 -27.21 -17.32
N TYR A 231 26.01 -27.74 -16.88
CA TYR A 231 25.49 -29.03 -17.39
C TYR A 231 25.14 -28.94 -18.88
N ILE A 232 24.36 -27.94 -19.29
CA ILE A 232 23.95 -27.75 -20.71
C ILE A 232 25.19 -27.60 -21.62
N GLN A 233 26.21 -26.90 -21.16
CA GLN A 233 27.43 -26.69 -21.93
C GLN A 233 28.30 -27.97 -22.05
N SER A 234 28.32 -28.84 -21.06
CA SER A 234 29.22 -30.00 -21.01
C SER A 234 28.57 -31.33 -21.39
N ALA A 235 27.28 -31.51 -21.11
CA ALA A 235 26.60 -32.78 -21.33
C ALA A 235 26.15 -32.94 -22.79
N PRO A 236 26.14 -34.18 -23.35
CA PRO A 236 25.57 -34.47 -24.67
C PRO A 236 24.13 -34.00 -24.83
N ALA A 237 23.31 -34.08 -23.76
CA ALA A 237 21.94 -33.60 -23.74
C ALA A 237 21.80 -32.10 -24.09
N GLY A 238 22.83 -31.29 -23.91
CA GLY A 238 22.84 -29.88 -24.32
C GLY A 238 22.74 -29.63 -25.82
N HIS A 239 22.93 -30.68 -26.65
CA HIS A 239 22.69 -30.62 -28.11
C HIS A 239 21.23 -30.77 -28.51
N GLU A 240 20.39 -31.25 -27.59
CA GLU A 240 18.95 -31.34 -27.83
C GLU A 240 18.29 -29.97 -27.69
N PRO A 241 17.19 -29.74 -28.44
CA PRO A 241 16.37 -28.55 -28.23
C PRO A 241 15.80 -28.47 -26.81
N LEU A 242 15.55 -27.26 -26.32
CA LEU A 242 15.00 -27.04 -24.97
C LEU A 242 13.66 -27.76 -24.76
N SER A 243 12.81 -27.83 -25.80
CA SER A 243 11.55 -28.58 -25.79
C SER A 243 11.74 -30.04 -25.44
N THR A 244 12.74 -30.68 -26.07
CA THR A 244 13.12 -32.07 -25.84
C THR A 244 13.66 -32.28 -24.40
N LEU A 245 14.52 -31.40 -23.92
CA LEU A 245 15.02 -31.50 -22.55
C LEU A 245 13.93 -31.37 -21.50
N ARG A 246 12.92 -30.55 -21.74
CA ARG A 246 11.75 -30.44 -20.86
C ARG A 246 10.93 -31.73 -20.86
N GLU A 247 10.70 -32.37 -22.02
CA GLU A 247 10.04 -33.65 -22.08
C GLU A 247 10.85 -34.75 -21.36
N TYR A 248 12.18 -34.74 -21.50
CA TYR A 248 13.05 -35.70 -20.81
C TYR A 248 12.98 -35.52 -19.28
N ALA A 249 12.84 -34.30 -18.78
CA ALA A 249 12.69 -34.03 -17.36
C ALA A 249 11.43 -34.68 -16.75
N ASP A 250 10.38 -34.91 -17.55
CA ASP A 250 9.13 -35.53 -17.14
C ASP A 250 9.14 -37.07 -17.28
N TYR A 251 10.19 -37.65 -17.89
CA TYR A 251 10.28 -39.09 -18.08
C TYR A 251 10.63 -39.84 -16.80
N SER A 252 10.13 -41.08 -16.67
CA SER A 252 10.59 -42.01 -15.62
C SER A 252 12.07 -42.34 -15.80
N PRO A 253 12.83 -42.64 -14.72
CA PRO A 253 14.24 -42.98 -14.82
C PRO A 253 14.52 -44.09 -15.88
N SER A 254 13.76 -45.17 -15.89
CA SER A 254 13.94 -46.25 -16.84
C SER A 254 13.66 -45.88 -18.30
N LYS A 255 12.76 -44.91 -18.54
CA LYS A 255 12.52 -44.41 -19.89
C LYS A 255 13.67 -43.49 -20.31
N LEU A 256 14.16 -42.65 -19.37
CA LEU A 256 15.21 -41.68 -19.62
C LEU A 256 16.56 -42.34 -19.98
N GLU A 257 16.88 -43.53 -19.44
CA GLU A 257 18.07 -44.35 -19.79
C GLU A 257 18.19 -44.65 -21.28
N HIS A 258 17.08 -44.58 -22.04
CA HIS A 258 17.09 -44.83 -23.50
C HIS A 258 17.44 -43.55 -24.31
N TYR A 259 17.47 -42.38 -23.71
CA TYR A 259 17.65 -41.10 -24.39
C TYR A 259 18.89 -40.33 -23.95
N VAL A 260 19.36 -40.54 -22.71
CA VAL A 260 20.54 -39.85 -22.16
C VAL A 260 21.47 -40.79 -21.43
N ASP A 261 22.76 -40.51 -21.50
CA ASP A 261 23.80 -41.34 -20.88
C ASP A 261 23.77 -41.27 -19.34
N ASP A 262 23.37 -40.13 -18.77
CA ASP A 262 23.27 -39.92 -17.32
C ASP A 262 21.90 -39.33 -16.93
N PRO A 263 20.91 -40.21 -16.69
CA PRO A 263 19.58 -39.78 -16.22
C PRO A 263 19.57 -39.07 -14.87
N GLY A 264 20.52 -39.42 -14.01
CA GLY A 264 20.64 -38.81 -12.68
C GLY A 264 21.09 -37.35 -12.77
N ALA A 265 22.11 -37.06 -13.59
CA ALA A 265 22.59 -35.71 -13.82
C ALA A 265 21.50 -34.85 -14.49
N LEU A 266 20.78 -35.32 -15.50
CA LEU A 266 19.70 -34.58 -16.13
C LEU A 266 18.63 -34.20 -15.11
N ARG A 267 18.19 -35.13 -14.28
CA ARG A 267 17.20 -34.82 -13.23
C ARG A 267 17.69 -33.79 -12.20
N THR A 268 18.95 -33.90 -11.82
CA THR A 268 19.55 -32.99 -10.84
C THR A 268 19.67 -31.57 -11.38
N HIS A 269 20.05 -31.40 -12.64
CA HIS A 269 20.34 -30.11 -13.23
C HIS A 269 19.18 -29.51 -14.04
N VAL A 270 18.36 -30.34 -14.72
CA VAL A 270 17.26 -29.83 -15.55
C VAL A 270 15.95 -29.81 -14.79
N SER A 271 15.56 -30.93 -14.12
CA SER A 271 14.25 -31.00 -13.46
C SER A 271 14.13 -30.03 -12.27
N VAL A 272 15.23 -29.76 -11.56
CA VAL A 272 15.25 -28.79 -10.44
C VAL A 272 15.02 -27.36 -10.93
N HIS A 273 15.44 -27.05 -12.15
CA HIS A 273 15.36 -25.71 -12.74
C HIS A 273 14.17 -25.51 -13.70
N GLN A 274 13.15 -26.37 -13.68
CA GLN A 274 11.98 -26.23 -14.53
C GLN A 274 11.31 -24.86 -14.46
N THR A 275 11.25 -24.24 -13.27
CA THR A 275 10.69 -22.89 -13.11
C THR A 275 11.46 -21.84 -13.92
N TYR A 276 12.79 -21.92 -13.94
CA TYR A 276 13.62 -21.03 -14.76
C TYR A 276 13.38 -21.30 -16.25
N LEU A 277 13.42 -22.58 -16.67
CA LEU A 277 13.22 -22.99 -18.07
C LEU A 277 11.84 -22.60 -18.61
N ASN A 278 10.81 -22.60 -17.75
CA ASN A 278 9.46 -22.18 -18.10
C ASN A 278 9.31 -20.67 -18.25
N ARG A 279 10.18 -19.88 -17.60
CA ARG A 279 10.21 -18.40 -17.67
C ARG A 279 11.05 -17.87 -18.83
N LEU A 280 11.80 -18.73 -19.52
CA LEU A 280 12.56 -18.31 -20.70
C LEU A 280 11.60 -17.83 -21.79
N SER A 281 11.65 -16.54 -22.06
CA SER A 281 10.72 -15.84 -22.92
C SER A 281 11.45 -14.77 -23.76
N PRO A 282 10.84 -14.26 -24.84
CA PRO A 282 11.45 -13.22 -25.68
C PRO A 282 11.46 -11.82 -25.04
N GLU A 283 10.81 -11.60 -23.90
CA GLU A 283 10.64 -10.26 -23.28
C GLU A 283 11.92 -9.44 -23.21
N PRO A 284 13.10 -9.99 -22.83
CA PRO A 284 14.33 -9.21 -22.80
C PRO A 284 14.75 -8.63 -24.15
N PHE A 285 14.31 -9.23 -25.24
CA PHE A 285 14.65 -8.81 -26.61
C PHE A 285 13.63 -7.85 -27.22
N LEU A 286 12.45 -7.69 -26.58
CA LEU A 286 11.37 -6.83 -27.06
C LEU A 286 11.63 -5.36 -26.76
N ILE A 287 10.98 -4.50 -27.54
CA ILE A 287 10.89 -3.06 -27.26
C ILE A 287 9.56 -2.80 -26.57
N ALA A 288 9.61 -2.19 -25.37
CA ALA A 288 8.42 -1.82 -24.61
C ALA A 288 7.60 -0.74 -25.34
N TRP A 289 6.33 -0.67 -25.02
CA TRP A 289 5.46 0.43 -25.41
C TRP A 289 5.04 1.24 -24.18
N PRO A 290 5.15 2.55 -24.20
CA PRO A 290 5.88 3.40 -25.17
C PRO A 290 7.38 3.10 -25.20
N PRO A 291 8.07 3.30 -26.35
CA PRO A 291 9.49 3.06 -26.45
C PRO A 291 10.31 4.08 -25.64
N ALA A 292 11.53 3.72 -25.26
CA ALA A 292 12.43 4.59 -24.53
C ALA A 292 12.84 5.83 -25.33
N GLU A 293 13.43 6.83 -24.66
CA GLU A 293 14.03 8.01 -25.31
C GLU A 293 14.98 7.63 -26.44
N ALA A 294 15.05 8.49 -27.48
CA ALA A 294 15.82 8.24 -28.69
C ALA A 294 17.25 7.73 -28.45
N GLY A 295 17.97 8.28 -27.47
CA GLY A 295 19.32 7.87 -27.10
C GLY A 295 19.37 6.46 -26.50
N ILE A 296 18.46 6.18 -25.58
CA ILE A 296 18.36 4.88 -24.88
C ILE A 296 17.92 3.80 -25.84
N LEU A 297 16.89 4.07 -26.66
CA LEU A 297 16.42 3.11 -27.67
C LEU A 297 17.53 2.73 -28.64
N ARG A 298 18.28 3.71 -29.15
CA ARG A 298 19.40 3.44 -30.06
C ARG A 298 20.49 2.57 -29.41
N ALA A 299 20.85 2.88 -28.17
CA ALA A 299 21.81 2.10 -27.41
C ALA A 299 21.33 0.66 -27.18
N ARG A 300 20.07 0.48 -26.76
CA ARG A 300 19.44 -0.84 -26.61
C ARG A 300 19.40 -1.64 -27.90
N LEU A 301 18.98 -1.01 -29.02
CA LEU A 301 18.98 -1.65 -30.34
C LEU A 301 20.40 -2.04 -30.81
N GLN A 302 21.43 -1.29 -30.39
CA GLN A 302 22.82 -1.65 -30.66
C GLN A 302 23.27 -2.86 -29.85
N GLU A 303 22.91 -2.95 -28.56
CA GLU A 303 23.16 -4.13 -27.72
C GLU A 303 22.41 -5.37 -28.22
N LEU A 304 21.18 -5.21 -28.70
CA LEU A 304 20.38 -6.28 -29.26
C LEU A 304 20.90 -6.82 -30.60
N ALA A 305 21.59 -6.00 -31.40
CA ALA A 305 22.00 -6.37 -32.75
C ALA A 305 22.73 -7.73 -32.88
N PRO A 306 23.76 -8.05 -32.10
CA PRO A 306 24.43 -9.36 -32.19
C PRO A 306 23.59 -10.52 -31.67
N LEU A 307 22.60 -10.28 -30.81
CA LEU A 307 21.71 -11.28 -30.23
C LEU A 307 20.61 -11.69 -31.23
N VAL A 308 19.92 -10.68 -31.81
CA VAL A 308 18.83 -10.94 -32.76
C VAL A 308 19.32 -11.59 -34.06
N ARG A 309 20.56 -11.30 -34.48
CA ARG A 309 21.18 -12.00 -35.62
C ARG A 309 21.35 -13.50 -35.39
N ARG A 310 21.58 -13.93 -34.13
CA ARG A 310 21.64 -15.36 -33.81
C ARG A 310 20.27 -16.00 -33.81
N LEU A 311 19.21 -15.25 -33.47
CA LEU A 311 17.83 -15.72 -33.55
C LEU A 311 17.35 -15.85 -35.01
N ASP A 312 17.74 -14.93 -35.90
CA ASP A 312 17.36 -14.93 -37.32
C ASP A 312 17.81 -16.20 -38.07
N VAL A 313 18.95 -16.80 -37.69
CA VAL A 313 19.49 -18.01 -38.34
C VAL A 313 18.54 -19.21 -38.27
N ALA A 314 17.70 -19.28 -37.23
CA ALA A 314 16.74 -20.35 -37.05
C ALA A 314 15.51 -20.29 -38.00
N THR A 315 15.26 -19.12 -38.59
CA THR A 315 14.14 -18.90 -39.52
C THR A 315 14.54 -19.10 -40.98
N ASP A 316 15.85 -19.10 -41.31
CA ASP A 316 16.36 -19.29 -42.67
C ASP A 316 16.36 -20.77 -43.13
N SER A 317 15.15 -21.35 -43.27
CA SER A 317 14.96 -22.62 -44.00
C SER A 317 14.55 -22.31 -45.43
N GLU A 318 15.56 -22.26 -46.33
CA GLU A 318 15.52 -22.05 -47.79
C GLU A 318 15.54 -20.55 -48.21
N PRO A 319 16.53 -20.18 -49.02
CA PRO A 319 16.55 -18.82 -49.60
C PRO A 319 15.52 -18.73 -50.72
N SER A 320 14.36 -18.11 -50.46
CA SER A 320 13.47 -17.69 -51.54
C SER A 320 13.83 -16.25 -51.94
N ASP A 321 14.03 -16.09 -53.24
CA ASP A 321 14.39 -14.82 -53.90
C ASP A 321 13.47 -13.66 -53.50
N SER A 322 14.09 -12.54 -53.18
CA SER A 322 13.65 -11.14 -53.24
C SER A 322 12.79 -10.51 -52.14
N ASP A 323 12.07 -11.22 -51.25
CA ASP A 323 11.26 -10.55 -50.20
C ASP A 323 11.70 -10.88 -48.76
N ALA A 324 12.58 -11.84 -48.58
CA ALA A 324 13.03 -12.32 -47.25
C ALA A 324 13.78 -11.24 -46.40
N ASP A 325 14.41 -10.24 -47.05
CA ASP A 325 15.10 -9.15 -46.34
C ASP A 325 14.14 -8.20 -45.61
N SER A 326 12.86 -8.14 -46.03
CA SER A 326 11.87 -7.21 -45.44
C SER A 326 11.16 -7.78 -44.19
N GLU A 327 11.31 -9.08 -43.92
CA GLU A 327 10.68 -9.77 -42.76
C GLU A 327 11.71 -10.09 -41.66
N SER A 328 13.01 -9.90 -41.90
CA SER A 328 14.05 -10.22 -40.91
C SER A 328 14.00 -9.27 -39.69
N ILE A 329 14.33 -9.81 -38.51
CA ILE A 329 14.44 -9.00 -37.28
C ILE A 329 15.43 -7.85 -37.48
N GLU A 330 16.53 -8.11 -38.19
CA GLU A 330 17.56 -7.10 -38.44
C GLU A 330 17.02 -5.94 -39.30
N TYR A 331 16.13 -6.20 -40.24
CA TYR A 331 15.45 -5.15 -41.01
C TYR A 331 14.61 -4.26 -40.10
N HIS A 332 13.72 -4.84 -39.28
CA HIS A 332 12.87 -4.09 -38.35
C HIS A 332 13.72 -3.34 -37.30
N ARG A 333 14.77 -3.95 -36.78
CA ARG A 333 15.72 -3.29 -35.87
C ARG A 333 16.35 -2.03 -36.51
N ARG A 334 16.75 -2.12 -37.78
CA ARG A 334 17.31 -0.97 -38.52
C ARG A 334 16.25 0.10 -38.76
N GLN A 335 15.01 -0.27 -39.03
CA GLN A 335 13.91 0.69 -39.17
C GLN A 335 13.69 1.46 -37.86
N LEU A 336 13.64 0.78 -36.73
CA LEU A 336 13.55 1.43 -35.41
C LEU A 336 14.77 2.32 -35.12
N ALA A 337 15.96 1.88 -35.46
CA ALA A 337 17.17 2.68 -35.27
C ALA A 337 17.22 3.95 -36.17
N ARG A 338 16.57 3.92 -37.36
CA ARG A 338 16.40 5.09 -38.21
C ARG A 338 15.33 6.01 -37.63
N LEU A 339 14.17 5.46 -37.23
CA LEU A 339 13.09 6.20 -36.61
C LEU A 339 13.56 6.97 -35.38
N ALA A 340 14.37 6.35 -34.50
CA ALA A 340 14.97 6.99 -33.32
C ALA A 340 16.02 8.08 -33.64
N ARG A 341 16.23 8.42 -34.90
CA ARG A 341 17.08 9.54 -35.37
C ARG A 341 16.31 10.67 -36.04
N THR A 342 15.01 10.49 -36.21
CA THR A 342 14.16 11.53 -36.78
C THR A 342 13.86 12.60 -35.74
N ASP A 343 13.73 13.84 -36.17
CA ASP A 343 13.39 14.97 -35.28
C ASP A 343 12.00 14.82 -34.62
N ASP A 344 11.12 14.05 -35.25
CA ASP A 344 9.76 13.77 -34.79
C ASP A 344 9.66 12.70 -33.72
N TYR A 345 10.72 11.90 -33.50
CA TYR A 345 10.65 10.74 -32.63
C TYR A 345 10.23 11.09 -31.20
N ASP A 346 10.92 12.04 -30.58
CA ASP A 346 10.67 12.38 -29.17
C ASP A 346 9.30 13.01 -28.98
N ARG A 347 8.80 13.77 -29.97
CA ARG A 347 7.44 14.31 -29.97
C ARG A 347 6.40 13.18 -29.99
N ARG A 348 6.52 12.22 -30.93
CA ARG A 348 5.60 11.08 -31.03
C ARG A 348 5.67 10.18 -29.81
N ARG A 349 6.87 10.00 -29.25
CA ARG A 349 7.06 9.28 -28.00
C ARG A 349 6.33 9.95 -26.84
N GLN A 350 6.40 11.28 -26.72
CA GLN A 350 5.67 12.02 -25.69
C GLN A 350 4.16 11.81 -25.82
N VAL A 351 3.63 11.84 -27.05
CA VAL A 351 2.22 11.53 -27.31
C VAL A 351 1.89 10.08 -26.94
N ALA A 352 2.78 9.12 -27.26
CA ALA A 352 2.58 7.72 -26.89
C ALA A 352 2.61 7.50 -25.35
N VAL A 353 3.43 8.26 -24.63
CA VAL A 353 3.45 8.25 -23.16
C VAL A 353 2.12 8.81 -22.63
N ALA A 354 1.65 9.93 -23.17
CA ALA A 354 0.38 10.50 -22.78
C ALA A 354 -0.79 9.54 -23.07
N ASP A 355 -0.84 8.92 -24.26
CA ASP A 355 -1.85 7.93 -24.67
C ASP A 355 -1.85 6.68 -23.72
N SER A 356 -0.70 6.31 -23.18
CA SER A 356 -0.58 5.15 -22.30
C SER A 356 -0.84 5.43 -20.82
N GLU A 357 -0.64 6.66 -20.37
CA GLU A 357 -0.77 7.06 -18.96
C GLU A 357 -2.11 7.72 -18.64
N LEU A 358 -2.75 8.40 -19.61
CA LEU A 358 -4.01 9.09 -19.41
C LEU A 358 -5.19 8.11 -19.50
N SER A 359 -6.14 8.23 -18.58
CA SER A 359 -7.45 7.59 -18.68
C SER A 359 -8.39 8.40 -19.59
N ASP A 360 -9.49 7.77 -20.02
CA ASP A 360 -10.51 8.44 -20.84
C ASP A 360 -11.08 9.67 -20.13
N GLU A 361 -11.28 9.60 -18.80
CA GLU A 361 -11.77 10.74 -18.00
C GLU A 361 -10.77 11.90 -17.96
N GLU A 362 -9.47 11.60 -17.86
CA GLU A 362 -8.41 12.60 -17.87
C GLU A 362 -8.24 13.24 -19.25
N PHE A 363 -8.44 12.48 -20.32
CA PHE A 363 -8.55 13.01 -21.67
C PHE A 363 -9.73 13.99 -21.81
N ASP A 364 -10.89 13.62 -21.29
CA ASP A 364 -12.07 14.48 -21.30
C ASP A 364 -11.87 15.75 -20.46
N MET A 365 -11.19 15.65 -19.32
CA MET A 365 -10.83 16.82 -18.50
C MET A 365 -9.86 17.77 -19.23
N LEU A 366 -8.86 17.21 -19.92
CA LEU A 366 -7.93 17.99 -20.74
C LEU A 366 -8.65 18.69 -21.90
N ALA A 367 -9.48 17.96 -22.64
CA ALA A 367 -10.26 18.49 -23.75
C ALA A 367 -11.22 19.61 -23.30
N ALA A 368 -11.79 19.47 -22.10
CA ALA A 368 -12.67 20.48 -21.50
C ALA A 368 -11.92 21.66 -20.86
N GLY A 369 -10.58 21.61 -20.74
CA GLY A 369 -9.77 22.62 -20.08
C GLY A 369 -9.93 22.68 -18.54
N ARG A 370 -10.52 21.64 -17.91
CA ARG A 370 -10.88 21.64 -16.48
C ARG A 370 -9.73 21.28 -15.53
N VAL A 371 -8.64 20.70 -16.01
CA VAL A 371 -7.53 20.21 -15.17
C VAL A 371 -6.95 21.30 -14.26
N GLY A 372 -6.87 22.55 -14.77
CA GLY A 372 -6.37 23.68 -13.98
C GLY A 372 -7.30 24.09 -12.84
N GLU A 373 -8.61 24.05 -13.07
CA GLU A 373 -9.63 24.38 -12.06
C GLU A 373 -9.68 23.30 -10.97
N GLU A 374 -9.66 22.02 -11.36
CA GLU A 374 -9.63 20.88 -10.43
C GLU A 374 -8.35 20.88 -9.58
N LEU A 375 -7.20 21.12 -10.20
CA LEU A 375 -5.94 21.23 -9.46
C LEU A 375 -5.97 22.35 -8.41
N THR A 376 -6.52 23.53 -8.78
CA THR A 376 -6.64 24.64 -7.83
C THR A 376 -7.58 24.27 -6.67
N ALA A 377 -8.71 23.62 -6.95
CA ALA A 377 -9.65 23.19 -5.91
C ALA A 377 -9.03 22.18 -4.94
N VAL A 378 -8.22 21.25 -5.45
CA VAL A 378 -7.49 20.28 -4.63
C VAL A 378 -6.41 20.98 -3.80
N GLU A 379 -5.64 21.89 -4.36
CA GLU A 379 -4.61 22.68 -3.65
C GLU A 379 -5.22 23.59 -2.56
N ASP A 380 -6.37 24.20 -2.81
CA ASP A 380 -7.12 24.95 -1.82
C ASP A 380 -7.61 24.05 -0.68
N GLY A 381 -8.04 22.82 -0.98
CA GLY A 381 -8.42 21.82 0.02
C GLY A 381 -7.25 21.42 0.93
N ILE A 382 -6.08 21.17 0.36
CA ILE A 382 -4.85 20.87 1.11
C ILE A 382 -4.51 22.04 2.06
N ALA A 383 -4.51 23.26 1.54
CA ALA A 383 -4.18 24.46 2.33
C ALA A 383 -5.19 24.70 3.47
N ALA A 384 -6.47 24.39 3.25
CA ALA A 384 -7.49 24.51 4.29
C ALA A 384 -7.28 23.49 5.43
N ILE A 385 -6.94 22.24 5.09
CA ILE A 385 -6.66 21.19 6.08
C ILE A 385 -5.38 21.53 6.85
N ASP A 386 -4.32 21.96 6.17
CA ASP A 386 -3.05 22.34 6.79
C ASP A 386 -3.26 23.47 7.81
N THR A 387 -3.97 24.52 7.41
CA THR A 387 -4.36 25.64 8.29
C THR A 387 -5.16 25.15 9.50
N ALA A 388 -6.08 24.20 9.30
CA ALA A 388 -6.88 23.67 10.40
C ALA A 388 -6.05 22.80 11.37
N LEU A 389 -5.13 21.99 10.87
CA LEU A 389 -4.21 21.18 11.68
C LEU A 389 -3.28 22.03 12.54
N GLU A 390 -2.88 23.21 12.06
CA GLU A 390 -2.11 24.17 12.80
C GLU A 390 -2.97 24.94 13.82
N THR A 391 -4.14 25.42 13.39
CA THR A 391 -5.03 26.26 14.22
C THR A 391 -5.62 25.49 15.40
N TYR A 392 -6.00 24.23 15.16
CA TYR A 392 -6.64 23.36 16.14
C TYR A 392 -5.64 22.37 16.77
N ALA A 393 -4.40 22.78 17.01
CA ALA A 393 -3.43 21.98 17.75
C ALA A 393 -3.75 22.04 19.26
N VAL A 394 -3.83 20.87 19.92
CA VAL A 394 -3.84 20.76 21.39
C VAL A 394 -2.40 20.59 21.83
N GLU A 395 -1.96 21.45 22.79
CA GLU A 395 -0.61 21.38 23.38
C GLU A 395 -0.40 20.14 24.25
#